data_d45294b333039929cb3f20a585037ec1
#
_entry.id   d45294b333039929cb3f20a585037ec1
#
_cell.length_a   1.000
_cell.length_b   1.000
_cell.length_c   1.000
_cell.angle_alpha   90.00
_cell.angle_beta   90.00
_cell.angle_gamma   90.00
#
_symmetry.space_group_name_H-M   'P 1'
#
loop_
_entity.id
_entity.type
_entity.pdbx_description
1 polymer ?
#
loop_
_entity_poly.entity_id
_entity_poly.type
_entity_poly.pdbx_seq_one_letter_code
_entity_poly.pdbx_strand_id
1 'polypeptide(L)'
;MRSRNPFFYERFGVPDTVDGRFDMILLHSFCVINALNKQGQGGRELAQALYDVMFVDMDRSVREMGVGDLSVGKHVRRMMKAFNGRMHAYQAGIDNASLDEALMRNLYGTVTGTVDPTNLTIMGDYIRNQVAALNTMNPDRLMQGDIEWAPVPGAGIKQRAPIVEPQKTDQAVA
;
A
#
# COMPACT_ATOMS: atom_id res chain seq x y z
N MET A 1 -6.26 6.09 9.06
CA MET A 1 -6.16 5.04 8.02
C MET A 1 -4.69 4.80 7.73
N ARG A 2 -4.18 3.58 7.92
CA ARG A 2 -2.73 3.25 7.90
C ARG A 2 -2.06 3.54 6.56
N SER A 3 -2.68 3.14 5.46
CA SER A 3 -2.19 3.33 4.09
C SER A 3 -2.00 4.79 3.65
N ARG A 4 -2.56 5.75 4.39
CA ARG A 4 -2.47 7.18 4.10
C ARG A 4 -1.44 7.91 4.96
N ASN A 5 -0.57 7.18 5.69
CA ASN A 5 0.45 7.82 6.49
C ASN A 5 1.44 8.56 5.58
N PRO A 6 1.69 9.88 5.80
CA PRO A 6 2.57 10.69 4.95
C PRO A 6 3.99 10.13 4.79
N PHE A 7 4.50 9.41 5.79
CA PHE A 7 5.83 8.81 5.74
C PHE A 7 6.08 7.94 4.51
N PHE A 8 5.05 7.24 4.01
CA PHE A 8 5.21 6.40 2.82
C PHE A 8 5.56 7.22 1.58
N TYR A 9 4.98 8.40 1.47
CA TYR A 9 5.13 9.30 0.32
C TYR A 9 6.35 10.20 0.47
N GLU A 10 6.52 10.81 1.63
CA GLU A 10 7.57 11.79 1.90
C GLU A 10 8.96 11.17 2.13
N ARG A 11 9.01 9.95 2.67
CA ARG A 11 10.28 9.31 3.09
C ARG A 11 10.64 8.08 2.30
N PHE A 12 9.66 7.28 1.90
CA PHE A 12 9.93 6.00 1.24
C PHE A 12 9.69 6.06 -0.27
N GLY A 13 9.43 7.24 -0.82
CA GLY A 13 9.35 7.47 -2.26
C GLY A 13 8.16 6.78 -2.94
N VAL A 14 7.13 6.39 -2.18
CA VAL A 14 5.88 5.94 -2.79
C VAL A 14 5.26 7.12 -3.54
N PRO A 15 4.85 6.96 -4.82
CA PRO A 15 4.25 8.06 -5.57
C PRO A 15 3.01 8.63 -4.87
N ASP A 16 3.01 9.94 -4.59
CA ASP A 16 1.82 10.62 -4.03
C ASP A 16 0.84 10.99 -5.14
N THR A 17 0.36 9.98 -5.84
CA THR A 17 -0.61 10.04 -6.91
C THR A 17 -1.84 9.22 -6.54
N VAL A 18 -2.93 9.35 -7.31
CA VAL A 18 -4.13 8.51 -7.13
C VAL A 18 -3.76 7.02 -7.20
N ASP A 19 -2.93 6.64 -8.18
CA ASP A 19 -2.49 5.26 -8.36
C ASP A 19 -1.60 4.79 -7.21
N GLY A 20 -0.62 5.56 -6.79
CA GLY A 20 0.27 5.20 -5.67
C GLY A 20 -0.48 5.10 -4.33
N ARG A 21 -1.45 6.00 -4.08
CA ARG A 21 -2.34 5.91 -2.92
C ARG A 21 -3.22 4.66 -2.97
N PHE A 22 -3.71 4.32 -4.15
CA PHE A 22 -4.45 3.08 -4.39
C PHE A 22 -3.58 1.85 -4.15
N ASP A 23 -2.36 1.82 -4.68
CA ASP A 23 -1.41 0.72 -4.48
C ASP A 23 -1.07 0.51 -3.00
N MET A 24 -0.98 1.58 -2.20
CA MET A 24 -0.83 1.48 -0.75
C MET A 24 -2.06 0.87 -0.06
N ILE A 25 -3.27 1.16 -0.53
CA ILE A 25 -4.49 0.51 -0.02
C ILE A 25 -4.44 -0.98 -0.35
N LEU A 26 -4.11 -1.34 -1.59
CA LEU A 26 -4.01 -2.74 -2.03
C LEU A 26 -2.97 -3.51 -1.21
N LEU A 27 -1.81 -2.91 -0.94
CA LEU A 27 -0.73 -3.51 -0.19
C LEU A 27 -1.13 -3.82 1.27
N HIS A 28 -1.84 -2.90 1.92
CA HIS A 28 -2.37 -3.14 3.27
C HIS A 28 -3.52 -4.16 3.26
N SER A 29 -4.39 -4.12 2.24
CA SER A 29 -5.45 -5.11 2.08
C SER A 29 -4.88 -6.51 1.86
N PHE A 30 -3.77 -6.63 1.13
CA PHE A 30 -3.03 -7.89 1.01
C PHE A 30 -2.66 -8.45 2.39
N CYS A 31 -2.08 -7.64 3.27
CA CYS A 31 -1.66 -8.12 4.60
C CYS A 31 -2.86 -8.67 5.40
N VAL A 32 -4.00 -7.98 5.37
CA VAL A 32 -5.22 -8.41 6.07
C VAL A 32 -5.80 -9.68 5.46
N ILE A 33 -5.98 -9.72 4.14
CA ILE A 33 -6.53 -10.87 3.40
C ILE A 33 -5.63 -12.09 3.59
N ASN A 34 -4.30 -11.93 3.56
CA ASN A 34 -3.36 -13.01 3.84
C ASN A 34 -3.58 -13.61 5.22
N ALA A 35 -3.75 -12.79 6.26
CA ALA A 35 -4.01 -13.25 7.62
C ALA A 35 -5.38 -13.92 7.76
N LEU A 36 -6.43 -13.31 7.20
CA LEU A 36 -7.79 -13.86 7.23
C LEU A 36 -7.88 -15.22 6.55
N ASN A 37 -7.22 -15.41 5.40
CA ASN A 37 -7.23 -16.69 4.68
C ASN A 37 -6.67 -17.86 5.51
N LYS A 38 -5.89 -17.58 6.54
CA LYS A 38 -5.33 -18.57 7.47
C LYS A 38 -6.28 -18.94 8.61
N GLN A 39 -7.40 -18.20 8.78
CA GLN A 39 -8.37 -18.40 9.85
C GLN A 39 -9.50 -19.39 9.48
N GLY A 40 -9.22 -20.34 8.60
CA GLY A 40 -10.20 -21.35 8.19
C GLY A 40 -11.31 -20.80 7.30
N GLN A 41 -12.50 -21.43 7.33
CA GLN A 41 -13.59 -21.07 6.41
C GLN A 41 -14.16 -19.67 6.68
N GLY A 42 -14.43 -19.33 7.94
CA GLY A 42 -14.96 -18.02 8.31
C GLY A 42 -14.02 -16.88 7.93
N GLY A 43 -12.70 -17.08 8.08
CA GLY A 43 -11.70 -16.10 7.65
C GLY A 43 -11.68 -15.89 6.14
N ARG A 44 -11.81 -16.95 5.35
CA ARG A 44 -11.91 -16.85 3.88
C ARG A 44 -13.19 -16.13 3.44
N GLU A 45 -14.30 -16.37 4.11
CA GLU A 45 -15.57 -15.69 3.85
C GLU A 45 -15.47 -14.19 4.15
N LEU A 46 -14.83 -13.83 5.27
CA LEU A 46 -14.58 -12.43 5.62
C LEU A 46 -13.60 -11.75 4.66
N ALA A 47 -12.55 -12.46 4.22
CA ALA A 47 -11.62 -11.98 3.20
C ALA A 47 -12.33 -11.70 1.88
N GLN A 48 -13.25 -12.59 1.46
CA GLN A 48 -14.07 -12.36 0.27
C GLN A 48 -15.02 -11.17 0.45
N ALA A 49 -15.68 -11.04 1.60
CA ALA A 49 -16.54 -9.90 1.88
C ALA A 49 -15.78 -8.57 1.85
N LEU A 50 -14.55 -8.53 2.40
CA LEU A 50 -13.66 -7.36 2.31
C LEU A 50 -13.34 -7.00 0.86
N TYR A 51 -13.00 -8.02 0.05
CA TYR A 51 -12.74 -7.84 -1.38
C TYR A 51 -13.98 -7.25 -2.09
N ASP A 52 -15.16 -7.80 -1.86
CA ASP A 52 -16.40 -7.38 -2.51
C ASP A 52 -16.74 -5.92 -2.16
N VAL A 53 -16.65 -5.55 -0.87
CA VAL A 53 -16.89 -4.17 -0.40
C VAL A 53 -15.90 -3.19 -1.04
N MET A 54 -14.62 -3.56 -1.14
CA MET A 54 -13.62 -2.72 -1.79
C MET A 54 -13.97 -2.44 -3.26
N PHE A 55 -14.47 -3.44 -4.01
CA PHE A 55 -14.81 -3.24 -5.40
C PHE A 55 -16.13 -2.50 -5.62
N VAL A 56 -17.09 -2.63 -4.70
CA VAL A 56 -18.28 -1.76 -4.68
C VAL A 56 -17.89 -0.29 -4.46
N ASP A 57 -16.98 -0.02 -3.52
CA ASP A 57 -16.49 1.35 -3.27
C ASP A 57 -15.67 1.91 -4.45
N MET A 58 -14.90 1.07 -5.12
CA MET A 58 -14.18 1.45 -6.34
C MET A 58 -15.10 1.75 -7.51
N ASP A 59 -16.15 0.95 -7.75
CA ASP A 59 -17.16 1.24 -8.78
C ASP A 59 -17.79 2.61 -8.54
N ARG A 60 -18.17 2.89 -7.29
CA ARG A 60 -18.70 4.18 -6.89
C ARG A 60 -17.69 5.31 -7.15
N SER A 61 -16.44 5.15 -6.73
CA SER A 61 -15.39 6.16 -6.91
C SER A 61 -15.13 6.45 -8.39
N VAL A 62 -15.11 5.42 -9.26
CA VAL A 62 -14.95 5.58 -10.71
C VAL A 62 -16.11 6.39 -11.32
N ARG A 63 -17.33 6.17 -10.84
CA ARG A 63 -18.52 6.96 -11.26
C ARG A 63 -18.43 8.41 -10.80
N GLU A 64 -18.02 8.65 -9.56
CA GLU A 64 -17.84 9.99 -8.99
C GLU A 64 -16.75 10.79 -9.73
N MET A 65 -15.75 10.12 -10.31
CA MET A 65 -14.73 10.74 -11.18
C MET A 65 -15.26 11.10 -12.58
N GLY A 66 -16.53 10.89 -12.89
CA GLY A 66 -17.15 11.26 -14.16
C GLY A 66 -16.90 10.29 -15.30
N VAL A 67 -16.48 9.06 -15.02
CA VAL A 67 -16.37 8.02 -16.04
C VAL A 67 -17.76 7.61 -16.49
N GLY A 68 -18.02 7.69 -17.80
CA GLY A 68 -19.32 7.32 -18.36
C GLY A 68 -19.72 5.88 -18.06
N ASP A 69 -20.99 5.63 -17.76
CA ASP A 69 -21.54 4.36 -17.28
C ASP A 69 -21.12 3.14 -18.12
N LEU A 70 -21.04 3.30 -19.44
CA LEU A 70 -20.62 2.22 -20.34
C LEU A 70 -19.14 1.81 -20.14
N SER A 71 -18.32 2.69 -19.57
CA SER A 71 -16.89 2.48 -19.34
C SER A 71 -16.57 2.00 -17.92
N VAL A 72 -17.43 2.27 -16.94
CA VAL A 72 -17.22 1.92 -15.53
C VAL A 72 -16.91 0.44 -15.37
N GLY A 73 -17.74 -0.44 -15.90
CA GLY A 73 -17.52 -1.88 -15.80
C GLY A 73 -16.19 -2.38 -16.40
N LYS A 74 -15.66 -1.69 -17.43
CA LYS A 74 -14.33 -1.99 -18.00
C LYS A 74 -13.22 -1.54 -17.04
N HIS A 75 -13.36 -0.37 -16.44
CA HIS A 75 -12.40 0.15 -15.45
C HIS A 75 -12.33 -0.74 -14.23
N VAL A 76 -13.47 -1.08 -13.63
CA VAL A 76 -13.54 -1.94 -12.45
C VAL A 76 -12.94 -3.32 -12.72
N ARG A 77 -13.25 -3.96 -13.85
CA ARG A 77 -12.62 -5.24 -14.22
C ARG A 77 -11.11 -5.14 -14.38
N ARG A 78 -10.59 -4.04 -14.92
CA ARG A 78 -9.13 -3.81 -15.00
C ARG A 78 -8.52 -3.68 -13.60
N MET A 79 -9.18 -2.96 -12.70
CA MET A 79 -8.74 -2.82 -11.30
C MET A 79 -8.75 -4.16 -10.57
N MET A 80 -9.80 -4.98 -10.74
CA MET A 80 -9.87 -6.35 -10.18
C MET A 80 -8.72 -7.23 -10.68
N LYS A 81 -8.44 -7.21 -11.99
CA LYS A 81 -7.30 -7.95 -12.56
C LYS A 81 -5.97 -7.49 -11.98
N ALA A 82 -5.78 -6.18 -11.86
CA ALA A 82 -4.58 -5.59 -11.28
C ALA A 82 -4.44 -5.95 -9.80
N PHE A 83 -5.52 -5.89 -9.02
CA PHE A 83 -5.57 -6.31 -7.62
C PHE A 83 -5.13 -7.78 -7.48
N ASN A 84 -5.79 -8.70 -8.20
CA ASN A 84 -5.47 -10.12 -8.12
C ASN A 84 -4.01 -10.41 -8.51
N GLY A 85 -3.51 -9.75 -9.55
CA GLY A 85 -2.10 -9.87 -9.95
C GLY A 85 -1.13 -9.43 -8.86
N ARG A 86 -1.43 -8.32 -8.17
CA ARG A 86 -0.64 -7.83 -7.03
C ARG A 86 -0.71 -8.76 -5.82
N MET A 87 -1.90 -9.28 -5.49
CA MET A 87 -2.06 -10.26 -4.40
C MET A 87 -1.17 -11.48 -4.62
N HIS A 88 -1.18 -12.04 -5.83
CA HIS A 88 -0.32 -13.18 -6.19
C HIS A 88 1.17 -12.80 -6.14
N ALA A 89 1.55 -11.63 -6.67
CA ALA A 89 2.94 -11.19 -6.68
C ALA A 89 3.49 -10.97 -5.27
N TYR A 90 2.72 -10.34 -4.38
CA TYR A 90 3.13 -10.12 -3.00
C TYR A 90 3.20 -11.44 -2.21
N GLN A 91 2.23 -12.35 -2.41
CA GLN A 91 2.26 -13.67 -1.78
C GLN A 91 3.51 -14.45 -2.22
N ALA A 92 3.74 -14.56 -3.52
CA ALA A 92 4.94 -15.20 -4.06
C ALA A 92 6.23 -14.53 -3.57
N GLY A 93 6.22 -13.19 -3.44
CA GLY A 93 7.34 -12.42 -2.91
C GLY A 93 7.64 -12.73 -1.45
N ILE A 94 6.62 -12.96 -0.62
CA ILE A 94 6.79 -13.40 0.77
C ILE A 94 7.35 -14.85 0.81
N ASP A 95 6.77 -15.75 0.02
CA ASP A 95 7.09 -17.17 0.05
C ASP A 95 8.48 -17.47 -0.51
N ASN A 96 8.95 -16.70 -1.51
CA ASN A 96 10.21 -16.92 -2.23
C ASN A 96 11.29 -15.87 -1.93
N ALA A 97 11.14 -15.06 -0.88
CA ALA A 97 12.06 -13.98 -0.50
C ALA A 97 12.34 -12.94 -1.62
N SER A 98 11.38 -12.76 -2.55
CA SER A 98 11.46 -11.82 -3.68
C SER A 98 10.45 -10.66 -3.57
N LEU A 99 10.06 -10.29 -2.34
CA LEU A 99 9.08 -9.23 -2.09
C LEU A 99 9.54 -7.89 -2.64
N ASP A 100 10.82 -7.58 -2.57
CA ASP A 100 11.39 -6.32 -3.04
C ASP A 100 11.19 -6.15 -4.56
N GLU A 101 11.34 -7.24 -5.34
CA GLU A 101 11.03 -7.24 -6.77
C GLU A 101 9.53 -7.02 -7.04
N ALA A 102 8.67 -7.62 -6.23
CA ALA A 102 7.22 -7.44 -6.35
C ALA A 102 6.81 -6.00 -6.01
N LEU A 103 7.41 -5.39 -4.98
CA LEU A 103 7.21 -3.99 -4.62
C LEU A 103 7.72 -3.05 -5.71
N MET A 104 8.92 -3.30 -6.24
CA MET A 104 9.48 -2.49 -7.33
C MET A 104 8.54 -2.44 -8.52
N ARG A 105 7.98 -3.57 -8.94
CA ARG A 105 7.08 -3.63 -10.10
C ARG A 105 5.69 -3.04 -9.84
N ASN A 106 5.15 -3.22 -8.63
CA ASN A 106 3.73 -2.95 -8.35
C ASN A 106 3.48 -1.69 -7.52
N LEU A 107 4.42 -1.27 -6.68
CA LEU A 107 4.31 -0.07 -5.86
C LEU A 107 5.09 1.10 -6.45
N TYR A 108 6.28 0.81 -6.98
CA TYR A 108 7.17 1.82 -7.56
C TYR A 108 7.19 1.83 -9.08
N GLY A 109 6.35 1.02 -9.72
CA GLY A 109 6.36 0.84 -11.19
C GLY A 109 6.03 2.10 -12.01
N THR A 110 5.47 3.14 -11.38
CA THR A 110 5.18 4.44 -12.01
C THR A 110 6.21 5.52 -11.67
N VAL A 111 7.22 5.21 -10.87
CA VAL A 111 8.30 6.16 -10.54
C VAL A 111 9.17 6.39 -11.77
N THR A 112 9.27 7.66 -12.17
CA THR A 112 10.21 8.08 -13.22
C THR A 112 11.56 8.39 -12.58
N GLY A 113 12.50 7.48 -12.69
CA GLY A 113 13.83 7.62 -12.10
C GLY A 113 14.24 6.40 -11.27
N THR A 114 15.33 6.55 -10.51
CA THR A 114 15.85 5.46 -9.68
C THR A 114 15.16 5.45 -8.32
N VAL A 115 14.57 4.32 -7.97
CA VAL A 115 14.09 4.07 -6.60
C VAL A 115 15.30 3.79 -5.72
N ASP A 116 15.38 4.47 -4.57
CA ASP A 116 16.45 4.20 -3.60
C ASP A 116 16.32 2.76 -3.07
N PRO A 117 17.35 1.92 -3.24
CA PRO A 117 17.34 0.55 -2.74
C PRO A 117 17.05 0.46 -1.24
N THR A 118 17.48 1.47 -0.46
CA THR A 118 17.23 1.54 0.98
C THR A 118 15.73 1.65 1.27
N ASN A 119 15.02 2.50 0.52
CA ASN A 119 13.57 2.65 0.66
C ASN A 119 12.83 1.37 0.29
N LEU A 120 13.28 0.68 -0.75
CA LEU A 120 12.72 -0.59 -1.18
C LEU A 120 12.86 -1.65 -0.08
N THR A 121 14.06 -1.78 0.50
CA THR A 121 14.32 -2.70 1.62
C THR A 121 13.46 -2.38 2.83
N ILE A 122 13.37 -1.10 3.22
CA ILE A 122 12.53 -0.65 4.35
C ILE A 122 11.06 -1.00 4.11
N MET A 123 10.54 -0.79 2.90
CA MET A 123 9.16 -1.15 2.55
C MET A 123 8.97 -2.67 2.57
N GLY A 124 9.92 -3.44 2.08
CA GLY A 124 9.91 -4.90 2.14
C GLY A 124 9.84 -5.40 3.58
N ASP A 125 10.69 -4.89 4.45
CA ASP A 125 10.70 -5.24 5.89
C ASP A 125 9.41 -4.80 6.59
N TYR A 126 8.91 -3.60 6.24
CA TYR A 126 7.63 -3.14 6.77
C TYR A 126 6.51 -4.13 6.45
N ILE A 127 6.38 -4.58 5.21
CA ILE A 127 5.32 -5.51 4.81
C ILE A 127 5.52 -6.90 5.43
N ARG A 128 6.75 -7.40 5.50
CA ARG A 128 7.05 -8.67 6.21
C ARG A 128 6.61 -8.58 7.68
N ASN A 129 6.90 -7.46 8.34
CA ASN A 129 6.51 -7.22 9.73
C ASN A 129 4.99 -7.12 9.89
N GLN A 130 4.27 -6.46 8.95
CA GLN A 130 2.80 -6.43 8.99
C GLN A 130 2.20 -7.84 8.84
N VAL A 131 2.69 -8.61 7.86
CA VAL A 131 2.23 -9.99 7.64
C VAL A 131 2.51 -10.86 8.86
N ALA A 132 3.68 -10.75 9.48
CA ALA A 132 4.04 -11.49 10.69
C ALA A 132 3.13 -11.10 11.87
N ALA A 133 2.95 -9.82 12.12
CA ALA A 133 2.12 -9.31 13.22
C ALA A 133 0.65 -9.77 13.09
N LEU A 134 0.08 -9.65 11.89
CA LEU A 134 -1.31 -10.06 11.64
C LEU A 134 -1.49 -11.59 11.72
N ASN A 135 -0.49 -12.37 11.30
CA ASN A 135 -0.54 -13.83 11.38
C ASN A 135 -0.43 -14.35 12.82
N THR A 136 0.15 -13.58 13.75
CA THR A 136 0.28 -13.94 15.17
C THR A 136 -0.77 -13.29 16.06
N MET A 137 -1.62 -12.46 15.47
CA MET A 137 -2.70 -11.77 16.16
C MET A 137 -3.77 -12.75 16.67
N ASN A 138 -4.45 -12.39 17.77
CA ASN A 138 -5.58 -13.17 18.26
C ASN A 138 -6.66 -13.30 17.15
N PRO A 139 -7.05 -14.54 16.78
CA PRO A 139 -8.02 -14.77 15.70
C PRO A 139 -9.35 -14.05 15.88
N ASP A 140 -9.89 -14.00 17.11
CA ASP A 140 -11.19 -13.36 17.36
C ASP A 140 -11.11 -11.84 17.13
N ARG A 141 -10.01 -11.20 17.53
CA ARG A 141 -9.78 -9.77 17.25
C ARG A 141 -9.66 -9.51 15.77
N LEU A 142 -8.89 -10.34 15.06
CA LEU A 142 -8.73 -10.23 13.61
C LEU A 142 -10.08 -10.37 12.89
N MET A 143 -10.88 -11.35 13.29
CA MET A 143 -12.22 -11.60 12.71
C MET A 143 -13.23 -10.47 13.01
N GLN A 144 -13.05 -9.73 14.11
CA GLN A 144 -13.84 -8.55 14.45
C GLN A 144 -13.37 -7.28 13.75
N GLY A 145 -12.25 -7.33 12.99
CA GLY A 145 -11.66 -6.17 12.35
C GLY A 145 -10.88 -5.26 13.31
N ASP A 146 -10.60 -5.71 14.53
CA ASP A 146 -9.76 -5.01 15.51
C ASP A 146 -8.28 -5.24 15.16
N ILE A 147 -7.81 -4.52 14.14
CA ILE A 147 -6.49 -4.71 13.54
C ILE A 147 -5.42 -3.92 14.29
N GLU A 148 -4.46 -4.63 14.85
CA GLU A 148 -3.27 -4.06 15.45
C GLU A 148 -2.08 -4.12 14.46
N TRP A 149 -1.74 -2.96 13.91
CA TRP A 149 -0.68 -2.84 12.92
C TRP A 149 0.69 -2.71 13.59
N ALA A 150 1.71 -3.37 13.04
CA ALA A 150 3.09 -3.09 13.41
C ALA A 150 3.47 -1.61 13.12
N PRO A 151 4.41 -1.01 13.84
CA PRO A 151 4.79 0.39 13.65
C PRO A 151 5.21 0.71 12.21
N VAL A 152 4.91 1.94 11.74
CA VAL A 152 5.51 2.45 10.50
C VAL A 152 6.98 2.74 10.76
N PRO A 153 7.91 2.33 9.89
CA PRO A 153 9.32 2.64 10.05
C PRO A 153 9.52 4.15 10.21
N GLY A 154 10.31 4.56 11.20
CA GLY A 154 10.60 5.98 11.45
C GLY A 154 9.49 6.78 12.15
N ALA A 155 8.36 6.20 12.53
CA ALA A 155 7.27 6.90 13.23
C ALA A 155 7.66 7.47 14.62
N GLY A 156 8.83 7.13 15.15
CA GLY A 156 9.39 7.69 16.40
C GLY A 156 10.45 8.77 16.20
N ILE A 157 10.85 9.05 14.96
CA ILE A 157 11.86 10.07 14.66
C ILE A 157 11.13 11.41 14.53
N LYS A 158 11.28 12.29 15.53
CA LYS A 158 10.82 13.68 15.43
C LYS A 158 11.36 14.28 14.13
N GLN A 159 10.48 14.89 13.33
CA GLN A 159 10.83 15.59 12.09
C GLN A 159 12.04 16.50 12.34
N ARG A 160 13.15 16.22 11.70
CA ARG A 160 14.21 17.20 11.55
C ARG A 160 13.66 18.25 10.58
N ALA A 161 13.54 19.48 11.02
CA ALA A 161 13.09 20.59 10.16
C ALA A 161 13.82 20.56 8.81
N PRO A 162 13.13 20.88 7.69
CA PRO A 162 13.78 20.95 6.41
C PRO A 162 14.98 21.88 6.50
N ILE A 163 16.13 21.43 5.98
CA ILE A 163 17.31 22.27 5.85
C ILE A 163 16.94 23.36 4.84
N VAL A 164 16.65 24.55 5.34
CA VAL A 164 16.49 25.74 4.50
C VAL A 164 17.89 26.06 3.98
N GLU A 165 18.14 25.78 2.70
CA GLU A 165 19.34 26.26 2.04
C GLU A 165 19.36 27.79 2.11
N PRO A 166 20.48 28.40 2.51
CA PRO A 166 20.59 29.86 2.53
C PRO A 166 20.45 30.40 1.11
N GLN A 167 19.46 31.26 0.91
CA GLN A 167 19.30 32.01 -0.35
C GLN A 167 20.61 32.72 -0.65
N LYS A 168 21.20 32.42 -1.81
CA LYS A 168 22.30 33.21 -2.35
C LYS A 168 21.78 34.62 -2.57
N THR A 169 22.25 35.54 -1.74
CA THR A 169 22.09 36.99 -1.95
C THR A 169 22.92 37.34 -3.16
N ASP A 170 22.28 37.58 -4.30
CA ASP A 170 22.91 38.26 -5.43
C ASP A 170 23.21 39.70 -4.99
N GLN A 171 24.48 39.92 -4.62
CA GLN A 171 24.99 41.28 -4.55
C GLN A 171 25.23 41.74 -5.98
N ALA A 172 24.28 42.53 -6.50
CA ALA A 172 24.54 43.41 -7.64
C ALA A 172 25.61 44.42 -7.25
N VAL A 173 26.74 44.30 -7.90
CA VAL A 173 27.78 45.32 -7.86
C VAL A 173 27.46 46.37 -8.95
N ALA A 174 27.41 47.62 -8.52
CA ALA A 174 27.26 48.84 -9.32
C ALA A 174 28.42 49.01 -10.30
#